data_5d381a3a74c254ce71da0275dcc1eb57
#
_entry.id   5d381a3a74c254ce71da0275dcc1eb57
#
_cell.length_a   1.000
_cell.length_b   1.000
_cell.length_c   1.000
_cell.angle_alpha   90.00
_cell.angle_beta   90.00
_cell.angle_gamma   90.00
#
_symmetry.space_group_name_H-M   'P 1'
#
loop_
_entity.id
_entity.type
_entity.pdbx_description
1 polymer ?
#
loop_
_entity_poly.entity_id
_entity_poly.type
_entity_poly.pdbx_seq_one_letter_code
_entity_poly.pdbx_strand_id
1 'polypeptide(L)'
;MQKKERKIRMMLQAGILIVGFLFLVKGADWFVEGSASIARKFGIPQLIIGLTIVAMGTSMPEAAVSITAAMQQNAGITIGNVVGSNILNIFIILGLTALITNVAIQRSTLFYEIPFMMFVTVVLMICGMTGGKVTFAEGIVLWVLFLVYLGYLFVMSKKGKIRKRRKRKIILSGNVFF
;
A
#
# COMPACT_ATOMS: atom_id res chain seq x y z
N MET A 1 -9.23 18.18 -42.09
CA MET A 1 -8.26 18.77 -41.12
C MET A 1 -8.47 18.32 -39.70
N GLN A 2 -9.65 18.47 -39.11
CA GLN A 2 -9.94 18.11 -37.71
C GLN A 2 -9.59 16.65 -37.29
N LYS A 3 -9.79 15.65 -38.16
CA LYS A 3 -9.50 14.23 -37.84
C LYS A 3 -7.99 13.96 -37.64
N LYS A 4 -7.14 14.65 -38.41
CA LYS A 4 -5.67 14.54 -38.32
C LYS A 4 -5.15 15.22 -37.05
N GLU A 5 -5.66 16.38 -36.71
CA GLU A 5 -5.29 17.06 -35.45
C GLU A 5 -5.72 16.29 -34.22
N ARG A 6 -6.93 15.70 -34.20
CA ARG A 6 -7.40 14.84 -33.12
C ARG A 6 -6.48 13.65 -32.93
N LYS A 7 -6.04 12.99 -34.02
CA LYS A 7 -5.12 11.84 -33.96
C LYS A 7 -3.76 12.25 -33.39
N ILE A 8 -3.21 13.38 -33.79
CA ILE A 8 -1.93 13.89 -33.27
C ILE A 8 -2.04 14.21 -31.79
N ARG A 9 -3.11 14.86 -31.33
CA ARG A 9 -3.35 15.14 -29.91
C ARG A 9 -3.47 13.88 -29.08
N MET A 10 -4.21 12.86 -29.57
CA MET A 10 -4.31 11.57 -28.87
C MET A 10 -2.96 10.85 -28.76
N MET A 11 -2.15 10.86 -29.83
CA MET A 11 -0.81 10.27 -29.79
C MET A 11 0.12 11.01 -28.83
N LEU A 12 0.05 12.34 -28.79
CA LEU A 12 0.81 13.16 -27.84
C LEU A 12 0.39 12.89 -26.40
N GLN A 13 -0.92 12.83 -26.13
CA GLN A 13 -1.44 12.50 -24.80
C GLN A 13 -1.04 11.08 -24.36
N ALA A 14 -1.12 10.10 -25.25
CA ALA A 14 -0.65 8.75 -24.98
C ALA A 14 0.86 8.70 -24.69
N GLY A 15 1.66 9.44 -25.43
CA GLY A 15 3.10 9.57 -25.20
C GLY A 15 3.41 10.19 -23.83
N ILE A 16 2.74 11.28 -23.48
CA ILE A 16 2.89 11.94 -22.17
C ILE A 16 2.47 11.00 -21.04
N LEU A 17 1.37 10.24 -21.23
CA LEU A 17 0.90 9.27 -20.24
C LEU A 17 1.93 8.17 -19.99
N ILE A 18 2.50 7.59 -21.08
CA ILE A 18 3.52 6.52 -20.95
C ILE A 18 4.76 7.06 -20.24
N VAL A 19 5.27 8.23 -20.65
CA VAL A 19 6.44 8.84 -20.01
C VAL A 19 6.16 9.16 -18.55
N GLY A 20 5.00 9.75 -18.23
CA GLY A 20 4.59 10.05 -16.86
C GLY A 20 4.49 8.78 -16.01
N PHE A 21 3.96 7.68 -16.56
CA PHE A 21 3.87 6.40 -15.86
C PHE A 21 5.26 5.81 -15.57
N LEU A 22 6.19 5.88 -16.53
CA LEU A 22 7.57 5.42 -16.33
C LEU A 22 8.28 6.23 -15.23
N PHE A 23 8.12 7.55 -15.20
CA PHE A 23 8.65 8.40 -14.13
C PHE A 23 8.03 8.07 -12.77
N LEU A 24 6.73 7.78 -12.73
CA LEU A 24 6.02 7.44 -11.52
C LEU A 24 6.54 6.12 -10.92
N VAL A 25 6.70 5.08 -11.74
CA VAL A 25 7.24 3.78 -11.32
C VAL A 25 8.68 3.93 -10.84
N LYS A 26 9.54 4.61 -11.63
CA LYS A 26 10.94 4.83 -11.23
C LYS A 26 11.08 5.69 -9.98
N GLY A 27 10.25 6.69 -9.83
CA GLY A 27 10.19 7.52 -8.62
C GLY A 27 9.80 6.71 -7.37
N ALA A 28 8.83 5.80 -7.51
CA ALA A 28 8.45 4.88 -6.44
C ALA A 28 9.61 3.94 -6.06
N ASP A 29 10.31 3.36 -7.03
CA ASP A 29 11.49 2.52 -6.79
C ASP A 29 12.57 3.29 -6.00
N TRP A 30 12.93 4.49 -6.43
CA TRP A 30 13.93 5.32 -5.75
C TRP A 30 13.50 5.73 -4.34
N PHE A 31 12.20 6.02 -4.16
CA PHE A 31 11.64 6.31 -2.84
C PHE A 31 11.79 5.11 -1.90
N VAL A 32 11.44 3.91 -2.35
CA VAL A 32 11.55 2.68 -1.57
C VAL A 32 13.00 2.39 -1.20
N GLU A 33 13.93 2.41 -2.17
CA GLU A 33 15.34 2.13 -1.93
C GLU A 33 15.99 3.16 -1.00
N GLY A 34 15.75 4.44 -1.24
CA GLY A 34 16.29 5.54 -0.44
C GLY A 34 15.78 5.51 1.00
N SER A 35 14.46 5.43 1.15
CA SER A 35 13.81 5.40 2.47
C SER A 35 14.19 4.15 3.26
N ALA A 36 14.24 2.98 2.61
CA ALA A 36 14.67 1.74 3.25
C ALA A 36 16.16 1.79 3.65
N SER A 37 17.01 2.45 2.87
CA SER A 37 18.44 2.64 3.19
C SER A 37 18.61 3.51 4.43
N ILE A 38 17.89 4.63 4.50
CA ILE A 38 17.88 5.53 5.66
C ILE A 38 17.36 4.78 6.90
N ALA A 39 16.23 4.09 6.78
CA ALA A 39 15.62 3.35 7.88
C ALA A 39 16.56 2.26 8.44
N ARG A 40 17.33 1.59 7.58
CA ARG A 40 18.35 0.63 8.01
C ARG A 40 19.47 1.29 8.83
N LYS A 41 19.94 2.48 8.43
CA LYS A 41 20.93 3.25 9.20
C LYS A 41 20.44 3.61 10.60
N PHE A 42 19.15 3.91 10.77
CA PHE A 42 18.53 4.12 12.07
C PHE A 42 18.19 2.81 12.83
N GLY A 43 18.62 1.66 12.34
CA GLY A 43 18.41 0.38 13.01
C GLY A 43 16.95 -0.10 13.00
N ILE A 44 16.12 0.41 12.10
CA ILE A 44 14.71 -0.02 11.95
C ILE A 44 14.70 -1.46 11.44
N PRO A 45 13.91 -2.37 12.04
CA PRO A 45 13.84 -3.76 11.62
C PRO A 45 13.35 -3.89 10.17
N GLN A 46 13.94 -4.82 9.43
CA GLN A 46 13.58 -5.10 8.02
C GLN A 46 12.08 -5.37 7.83
N LEU A 47 11.43 -6.01 8.80
CA LEU A 47 9.99 -6.28 8.76
C LEU A 47 9.16 -4.98 8.76
N ILE A 48 9.54 -3.98 9.58
CA ILE A 48 8.86 -2.68 9.59
C ILE A 48 9.05 -1.98 8.25
N ILE A 49 10.29 -1.97 7.73
CA ILE A 49 10.61 -1.37 6.44
C ILE A 49 9.71 -1.95 5.33
N GLY A 50 9.59 -3.30 5.29
CA GLY A 50 8.74 -3.97 4.31
C GLY A 50 7.25 -3.67 4.47
N LEU A 51 6.73 -3.72 5.70
CA LEU A 51 5.30 -3.51 5.97
C LEU A 51 4.85 -2.03 5.89
N THR A 52 5.78 -1.08 5.93
CA THR A 52 5.46 0.36 5.88
C THR A 52 6.04 1.02 4.63
N ILE A 53 7.36 1.20 4.57
CA ILE A 53 8.02 1.97 3.51
C ILE A 53 7.81 1.33 2.13
N VAL A 54 8.02 0.01 2.02
CA VAL A 54 7.82 -0.69 0.75
C VAL A 54 6.35 -0.69 0.36
N ALA A 55 5.45 -1.01 1.30
CA ALA A 55 4.01 -0.99 1.03
C ALA A 55 3.51 0.40 0.61
N MET A 56 3.96 1.47 1.27
CA MET A 56 3.63 2.84 0.88
C MET A 56 4.21 3.20 -0.49
N GLY A 57 5.47 2.80 -0.77
CA GLY A 57 6.13 3.06 -2.04
C GLY A 57 5.44 2.39 -3.23
N THR A 58 4.98 1.15 -3.07
CA THR A 58 4.23 0.46 -4.12
C THR A 58 2.85 1.05 -4.37
N SER A 59 2.26 1.75 -3.39
CA SER A 59 0.98 2.47 -3.54
C SER A 59 1.15 3.95 -3.92
N MET A 60 2.37 4.43 -4.16
CA MET A 60 2.63 5.82 -4.61
C MET A 60 1.97 6.15 -5.95
N PRO A 61 1.99 5.26 -6.97
CA PRO A 61 1.28 5.48 -8.22
C PRO A 61 -0.21 5.72 -8.03
N GLU A 62 -0.87 4.89 -7.25
CA GLU A 62 -2.29 5.02 -6.94
C GLU A 62 -2.60 6.31 -6.16
N ALA A 63 -1.73 6.66 -5.21
CA ALA A 63 -1.86 7.91 -4.46
C ALA A 63 -1.73 9.13 -5.38
N ALA A 64 -0.77 9.16 -6.29
CA ALA A 64 -0.57 10.26 -7.24
C ALA A 64 -1.78 10.45 -8.15
N VAL A 65 -2.33 9.35 -8.70
CA VAL A 65 -3.54 9.38 -9.54
C VAL A 65 -4.74 9.87 -8.73
N SER A 66 -4.95 9.34 -7.53
CA SER A 66 -6.09 9.72 -6.68
C SER A 66 -6.03 11.16 -6.21
N ILE A 67 -4.85 11.67 -5.80
CA ILE A 67 -4.65 13.06 -5.41
C ILE A 67 -4.92 13.99 -6.59
N THR A 68 -4.35 13.69 -7.76
CA THR A 68 -4.54 14.51 -8.97
C THR A 68 -6.01 14.55 -9.39
N ALA A 69 -6.71 13.40 -9.35
CA ALA A 69 -8.13 13.32 -9.66
C ALA A 69 -8.98 14.11 -8.65
N ALA A 70 -8.64 14.03 -7.36
CA ALA A 70 -9.31 14.80 -6.31
C ALA A 70 -9.13 16.31 -6.49
N MET A 71 -7.91 16.78 -6.84
CA MET A 71 -7.64 18.19 -7.16
C MET A 71 -8.45 18.67 -8.37
N GLN A 72 -8.76 17.79 -9.32
CA GLN A 72 -9.62 18.05 -10.46
C GLN A 72 -11.12 17.85 -10.16
N GLN A 73 -11.48 17.64 -8.90
CA GLN A 73 -12.85 17.35 -8.43
C GLN A 73 -13.49 16.13 -9.11
N ASN A 74 -12.68 15.17 -9.54
CA ASN A 74 -13.14 13.93 -10.17
C ASN A 74 -13.16 12.78 -9.16
N ALA A 75 -14.18 12.75 -8.30
CA ALA A 75 -14.34 11.72 -7.29
C ALA A 75 -14.47 10.31 -7.89
N GLY A 76 -15.05 10.18 -9.07
CA GLY A 76 -15.23 8.88 -9.74
C GLY A 76 -13.89 8.20 -10.07
N ILE A 77 -12.91 8.97 -10.58
CA ILE A 77 -11.56 8.44 -10.83
C ILE A 77 -10.87 8.05 -9.52
N THR A 78 -10.98 8.89 -8.48
CA THR A 78 -10.37 8.60 -7.16
C THR A 78 -10.90 7.31 -6.56
N ILE A 79 -12.23 7.15 -6.48
CA ILE A 79 -12.87 5.95 -5.92
C ILE A 79 -12.57 4.74 -6.81
N GLY A 80 -12.70 4.88 -8.13
CA GLY A 80 -12.42 3.81 -9.08
C GLY A 80 -10.98 3.31 -9.01
N ASN A 81 -10.01 4.21 -8.85
CA ASN A 81 -8.59 3.86 -8.70
C ASN A 81 -8.34 3.08 -7.40
N VAL A 82 -8.86 3.56 -6.26
CA VAL A 82 -8.68 2.89 -4.95
C VAL A 82 -9.36 1.53 -4.94
N VAL A 83 -10.60 1.41 -5.36
CA VAL A 83 -11.34 0.15 -5.38
C VAL A 83 -10.76 -0.80 -6.43
N GLY A 84 -10.47 -0.29 -7.63
CA GLY A 84 -9.94 -1.07 -8.75
C GLY A 84 -8.55 -1.66 -8.44
N SER A 85 -7.64 -0.90 -7.84
CA SER A 85 -6.33 -1.41 -7.44
C SER A 85 -6.44 -2.49 -6.36
N ASN A 86 -7.34 -2.34 -5.38
CA ASN A 86 -7.59 -3.40 -4.39
C ASN A 86 -8.11 -4.69 -5.02
N ILE A 87 -9.07 -4.59 -5.96
CA ILE A 87 -9.59 -5.75 -6.71
C ILE A 87 -8.46 -6.42 -7.49
N LEU A 88 -7.64 -5.65 -8.22
CA LEU A 88 -6.48 -6.17 -8.97
C LEU A 88 -5.48 -6.87 -8.05
N ASN A 89 -5.13 -6.26 -6.93
CA ASN A 89 -4.18 -6.83 -5.98
C ASN A 89 -4.68 -8.16 -5.38
N ILE A 90 -5.96 -8.26 -5.06
CA ILE A 90 -6.53 -9.48 -4.47
C ILE A 90 -6.73 -10.56 -5.54
N PHE A 91 -7.41 -10.26 -6.64
CA PHE A 91 -7.80 -11.28 -7.61
C PHE A 91 -6.68 -11.63 -8.60
N ILE A 92 -5.93 -10.65 -9.08
CA ILE A 92 -4.88 -10.91 -10.05
C ILE A 92 -3.57 -11.25 -9.35
N ILE A 93 -3.03 -10.35 -8.52
CA ILE A 93 -1.70 -10.57 -7.94
C ILE A 93 -1.72 -11.73 -6.94
N LEU A 94 -2.58 -11.68 -5.93
CA LEU A 94 -2.65 -12.75 -4.92
C LEU A 94 -3.20 -14.05 -5.53
N GLY A 95 -4.21 -13.98 -6.42
CA GLY A 95 -4.79 -15.13 -7.08
C GLY A 95 -3.78 -15.86 -7.97
N LEU A 96 -3.06 -15.16 -8.86
CA LEU A 96 -1.99 -15.77 -9.68
C LEU A 96 -0.86 -16.31 -8.83
N THR A 97 -0.45 -15.59 -7.79
CA THR A 97 0.59 -16.07 -6.85
C THR A 97 0.16 -17.39 -6.21
N ALA A 98 -1.10 -17.51 -5.79
CA ALA A 98 -1.63 -18.70 -5.16
C ALA A 98 -1.73 -19.91 -6.13
N LEU A 99 -1.86 -19.66 -7.44
CA LEU A 99 -1.80 -20.71 -8.46
C LEU A 99 -0.38 -21.25 -8.70
N ILE A 100 0.63 -20.41 -8.52
CA ILE A 100 2.03 -20.76 -8.78
C ILE A 100 2.71 -21.31 -7.51
N THR A 101 2.37 -20.79 -6.34
CA THR A 101 3.01 -21.17 -5.08
C THR A 101 2.03 -21.14 -3.90
N ASN A 102 2.34 -21.92 -2.86
CA ASN A 102 1.56 -21.91 -1.64
C ASN A 102 1.76 -20.59 -0.88
N VAL A 103 0.73 -19.78 -0.77
CA VAL A 103 0.74 -18.53 -0.01
C VAL A 103 0.45 -18.82 1.46
N ALA A 104 1.49 -18.82 2.29
CA ALA A 104 1.34 -19.03 3.72
C ALA A 104 0.80 -17.76 4.40
N ILE A 105 -0.43 -17.82 4.89
CA ILE A 105 -1.07 -16.72 5.62
C ILE A 105 -0.74 -16.84 7.11
N GLN A 106 -0.20 -15.78 7.70
CA GLN A 106 0.06 -15.72 9.13
C GLN A 106 -1.25 -15.60 9.92
N ARG A 107 -1.31 -16.18 11.12
CA ARG A 107 -2.50 -16.05 11.99
C ARG A 107 -2.84 -14.59 12.33
N SER A 108 -1.83 -13.73 12.48
CA SER A 108 -2.05 -12.29 12.69
C SER A 108 -2.77 -11.65 11.52
N THR A 109 -2.40 -11.98 10.29
CA THR A 109 -3.05 -11.46 9.08
C THR A 109 -4.51 -11.90 9.02
N LEU A 110 -4.79 -13.17 9.31
CA LEU A 110 -6.15 -13.71 9.25
C LEU A 110 -7.09 -13.08 10.29
N PHE A 111 -6.63 -12.89 11.55
CA PHE A 111 -7.49 -12.47 12.66
C PHE A 111 -7.50 -10.96 12.93
N TYR A 112 -6.51 -10.20 12.47
CA TYR A 112 -6.42 -8.76 12.73
C TYR A 112 -6.38 -7.92 11.44
N GLU A 113 -5.53 -8.27 10.48
CA GLU A 113 -5.32 -7.45 9.30
C GLU A 113 -6.49 -7.54 8.31
N ILE A 114 -6.98 -8.77 8.01
CA ILE A 114 -8.13 -8.97 7.12
C ILE A 114 -9.43 -8.36 7.70
N PRO A 115 -9.83 -8.61 8.97
CA PRO A 115 -11.00 -7.97 9.54
C PRO A 115 -10.90 -6.45 9.60
N PHE A 116 -9.72 -5.91 9.87
CA PHE A 116 -9.49 -4.47 9.86
C PHE A 116 -9.64 -3.89 8.44
N MET A 117 -9.09 -4.56 7.43
CA MET A 117 -9.23 -4.17 6.03
C MET A 117 -10.71 -4.17 5.61
N MET A 118 -11.46 -5.22 5.96
CA MET A 118 -12.90 -5.29 5.69
C MET A 118 -13.67 -4.16 6.38
N PHE A 119 -13.35 -3.87 7.64
CA PHE A 119 -13.96 -2.77 8.38
C PHE A 119 -13.71 -1.42 7.70
N VAL A 120 -12.45 -1.11 7.32
CA VAL A 120 -12.12 0.13 6.62
C VAL A 120 -12.79 0.23 5.26
N THR A 121 -12.92 -0.90 4.54
CA THR A 121 -13.64 -0.95 3.26
C THR A 121 -15.12 -0.63 3.44
N VAL A 122 -15.76 -1.16 4.48
CA VAL A 122 -17.18 -0.84 4.81
C VAL A 122 -17.33 0.64 5.18
N VAL A 123 -16.40 1.20 5.98
CA VAL A 123 -16.40 2.63 6.30
C VAL A 123 -16.28 3.47 5.04
N LEU A 124 -15.33 3.14 4.14
CA LEU A 124 -15.17 3.85 2.87
C LEU A 124 -16.45 3.76 2.00
N MET A 125 -17.08 2.59 1.96
CA MET A 125 -18.34 2.40 1.22
C MET A 125 -19.46 3.27 1.79
N ILE A 126 -19.61 3.33 3.11
CA ILE A 126 -20.60 4.20 3.76
C ILE A 126 -20.31 5.67 3.43
N CYS A 127 -19.07 6.13 3.56
CA CYS A 127 -18.67 7.49 3.19
C CYS A 127 -19.00 7.81 1.73
N GLY A 128 -18.75 6.87 0.81
CA GLY A 128 -19.08 7.04 -0.61
C GLY A 128 -20.59 7.11 -0.91
N MET A 129 -21.41 6.44 -0.09
CA MET A 129 -22.87 6.43 -0.26
C MET A 129 -23.57 7.66 0.34
N THR A 130 -22.99 8.33 1.33
CA THR A 130 -23.55 9.50 2.04
C THR A 130 -23.47 10.82 1.27
N GLY A 131 -23.49 10.80 -0.06
CA GLY A 131 -23.58 12.04 -0.84
C GLY A 131 -22.83 11.99 -2.17
N GLY A 132 -22.39 10.81 -2.61
CA GLY A 132 -21.69 10.61 -3.88
C GLY A 132 -20.28 11.19 -3.92
N LYS A 133 -19.75 11.65 -2.80
CA LYS A 133 -18.39 12.19 -2.62
C LYS A 133 -17.94 12.00 -1.18
N VAL A 134 -16.67 11.73 -0.99
CA VAL A 134 -16.06 11.68 0.35
C VAL A 134 -15.80 13.11 0.83
N THR A 135 -16.41 13.48 1.95
CA THR A 135 -16.25 14.82 2.55
C THR A 135 -14.92 14.92 3.29
N PHE A 136 -14.51 16.16 3.61
CA PHE A 136 -13.28 16.41 4.38
C PHE A 136 -13.29 15.72 5.75
N ALA A 137 -14.43 15.73 6.44
CA ALA A 137 -14.58 15.08 7.75
C ALA A 137 -14.42 13.55 7.65
N GLU A 138 -15.03 12.93 6.64
CA GLU A 138 -14.87 11.50 6.35
C GLU A 138 -13.43 11.15 5.99
N GLY A 139 -12.75 12.02 5.24
CA GLY A 139 -11.33 11.90 4.95
C GLY A 139 -10.46 11.90 6.21
N ILE A 140 -10.76 12.75 7.20
CA ILE A 140 -10.08 12.75 8.50
C ILE A 140 -10.30 11.41 9.23
N VAL A 141 -11.50 10.86 9.22
CA VAL A 141 -11.78 9.54 9.84
C VAL A 141 -10.93 8.45 9.20
N LEU A 142 -10.85 8.40 7.88
CA LEU A 142 -10.00 7.45 7.16
C LEU A 142 -8.51 7.63 7.49
N TRP A 143 -8.03 8.87 7.61
CA TRP A 143 -6.68 9.19 8.03
C TRP A 143 -6.37 8.70 9.45
N VAL A 144 -7.30 8.89 10.39
CA VAL A 144 -7.15 8.39 11.77
C VAL A 144 -7.06 6.87 11.78
N LEU A 145 -7.92 6.17 11.02
CA LEU A 145 -7.85 4.71 10.89
C LEU A 145 -6.51 4.24 10.31
N PHE A 146 -5.98 4.95 9.32
CA PHE A 146 -4.65 4.67 8.77
C PHE A 146 -3.55 4.82 9.81
N LEU A 147 -3.55 5.89 10.61
CA LEU A 147 -2.56 6.10 11.68
C LEU A 147 -2.67 5.04 12.78
N VAL A 148 -3.88 4.62 13.14
CA VAL A 148 -4.11 3.50 14.07
C VAL A 148 -3.51 2.21 13.53
N TYR A 149 -3.70 1.92 12.25
CA TYR A 149 -3.11 0.75 11.60
C TYR A 149 -1.57 0.79 11.60
N LEU A 150 -0.97 1.94 11.27
CA LEU A 150 0.49 2.12 11.35
C LEU A 150 1.01 1.90 12.78
N GLY A 151 0.30 2.42 13.79
CA GLY A 151 0.62 2.19 15.20
C GLY A 151 0.56 0.70 15.57
N TYR A 152 -0.45 -0.01 15.12
CA TYR A 152 -0.56 -1.47 15.28
C TYR A 152 0.63 -2.21 14.66
N LEU A 153 0.99 -1.90 13.40
CA LEU A 153 2.14 -2.53 12.73
C LEU A 153 3.45 -2.27 13.48
N PHE A 154 3.64 -1.06 14.00
CA PHE A 154 4.82 -0.70 14.78
C PHE A 154 4.92 -1.51 16.08
N VAL A 155 3.82 -1.65 16.82
CA VAL A 155 3.76 -2.45 18.06
C VAL A 155 4.01 -3.93 17.77
N MET A 156 3.38 -4.47 16.73
CA MET A 156 3.54 -5.87 16.33
C MET A 156 4.98 -6.19 15.94
N SER A 157 5.64 -5.29 15.24
CA SER A 157 7.04 -5.44 14.84
C SER A 157 8.00 -5.43 16.04
N LYS A 158 7.77 -4.57 17.04
CA LYS A 158 8.53 -4.60 18.30
C LYS A 158 8.41 -5.94 19.03
N LYS A 159 7.19 -6.48 19.13
CA LYS A 159 6.94 -7.80 19.75
C LYS A 159 7.65 -8.93 19.00
N GLY A 160 7.65 -8.91 17.68
CA GLY A 160 8.36 -9.87 16.84
C GLY A 160 9.87 -9.88 17.05
N LYS A 161 10.49 -8.68 17.22
CA LYS A 161 11.93 -8.53 17.51
C LYS A 161 12.32 -9.13 18.87
N ILE A 162 11.48 -8.91 19.90
CA ILE A 162 11.71 -9.44 21.26
C ILE A 162 11.62 -10.97 21.23
N ARG A 163 10.64 -11.55 20.54
CA ARG A 163 10.48 -13.01 20.43
C ARG A 163 11.64 -13.67 19.70
N LYS A 164 12.16 -13.08 18.62
CA LYS A 164 13.35 -13.57 17.90
C LYS A 164 14.61 -13.52 18.77
N ARG A 165 14.81 -12.42 19.51
CA ARG A 165 15.95 -12.29 20.44
C ARG A 165 15.89 -13.33 21.55
N ARG A 166 14.70 -13.60 22.11
CA ARG A 166 14.50 -14.60 23.16
C ARG A 166 14.79 -16.02 22.66
N LYS A 167 14.28 -16.38 21.46
CA LYS A 167 14.59 -17.66 20.83
C LYS A 167 16.10 -17.83 20.57
N ARG A 168 16.76 -16.80 20.06
CA ARG A 168 18.21 -16.85 19.80
C ARG A 168 19.03 -17.01 21.08
N LYS A 169 18.65 -16.35 22.17
CA LYS A 169 19.29 -16.53 23.48
C LYS A 169 19.12 -17.95 24.02
N ILE A 170 17.95 -18.55 23.90
CA ILE A 170 17.67 -19.92 24.36
C ILE A 170 18.49 -20.93 23.56
N ILE A 171 18.59 -20.79 22.24
CA ILE A 171 19.40 -21.68 21.39
C ILE A 171 20.88 -21.54 21.70
N LEU A 172 21.40 -20.33 21.91
CA LEU A 172 22.81 -20.11 22.29
C LEU A 172 23.14 -20.60 23.70
N SER A 173 22.18 -20.51 24.62
CA SER A 173 22.33 -21.02 25.99
C SER A 173 22.20 -22.56 26.08
N GLY A 174 21.44 -23.17 25.16
CA GLY A 174 21.30 -24.62 25.08
C GLY A 174 22.52 -25.36 24.46
N ASN A 175 23.33 -24.65 23.63
CA ASN A 175 24.55 -25.24 23.05
C ASN A 175 25.81 -25.13 23.92
N VAL A 176 25.70 -24.66 25.15
CA VAL A 176 26.83 -24.55 26.09
C VAL A 176 26.93 -25.78 27.02
N PHE A 177 26.05 -26.77 26.85
CA PHE A 177 26.04 -28.01 27.68
C PHE A 177 26.29 -29.29 26.86
N PHE A 178 27.16 -29.23 25.83
CA PHE A 178 27.73 -30.43 25.21
C PHE A 178 29.22 -30.23 24.95
#